data_318c00b1584fa10685024bcfafa2f47e
#
_entry.id   318c00b1584fa10685024bcfafa2f47e
#
_cell.length_a   1.000
_cell.length_b   1.000
_cell.length_c   1.000
_cell.angle_alpha   90.00
_cell.angle_beta   90.00
_cell.angle_gamma   90.00
#
_symmetry.space_group_name_H-M   'P 1'
#
loop_
_entity.id
_entity.type
_entity.pdbx_description
1 polymer ?
#
loop_
_entity_poly.entity_id
_entity_poly.type
_entity_poly.pdbx_seq_one_letter_code
_entity_poly.pdbx_strand_id
1 'polypeptide(L)'
;MATISILVAVYNAEKYLHKCLKSLLSQTLHNIEIICVDDASTDSSLSILNAYAKKDERIKVVHLSQNVGIAKARNAGLRISTGQYIAFVDSDDWLSEDACEKAFDVFTHYPLTDTVLFQVKNVYGDKDVDFIMPSFTTLDGFTAFRESLTWNIHGVYVVKRELHLRFPYDESAVAYSDENVTRLHYLNSREVRICNGIYYYRQHLGSVTHRVSLRRFDYLLANQSMKQQLKALNVSDRILDIYEEVRWRNVIGLYMFYFLHRKKLDRNSRQQGLAIIRRSWQSIEVDRLPRWLVRKFGYIPFQKSWLVFRLQEETYFFLRALLGKNKEQL
;
A
#
# COMPACT_ATOMS: atom_id res chain seq x y z
N MET A 1 -10.40 19.03 -19.75
CA MET A 1 -9.61 18.02 -19.02
C MET A 1 -9.99 18.10 -17.55
N ALA A 2 -10.15 16.98 -16.87
CA ALA A 2 -10.40 16.97 -15.43
C ALA A 2 -9.19 17.51 -14.65
N THR A 3 -9.43 18.10 -13.48
CA THR A 3 -8.34 18.50 -12.57
C THR A 3 -7.77 17.27 -11.86
N ILE A 4 -8.65 16.43 -11.27
CA ILE A 4 -8.27 15.20 -10.57
C ILE A 4 -9.00 14.01 -11.21
N SER A 5 -8.27 12.93 -11.51
CA SER A 5 -8.84 11.62 -11.81
C SER A 5 -8.81 10.77 -10.54
N ILE A 6 -9.97 10.28 -10.12
CA ILE A 6 -10.10 9.39 -8.95
C ILE A 6 -10.25 7.97 -9.46
N LEU A 7 -9.29 7.11 -9.14
CA LEU A 7 -9.29 5.69 -9.52
C LEU A 7 -9.97 4.86 -8.43
N VAL A 8 -10.97 4.08 -8.79
CA VAL A 8 -11.69 3.16 -7.90
C VAL A 8 -11.64 1.76 -8.50
N ALA A 9 -10.82 0.89 -7.92
CA ALA A 9 -10.82 -0.53 -8.27
C ALA A 9 -11.94 -1.25 -7.51
N VAL A 10 -12.77 -2.01 -8.20
CA VAL A 10 -13.98 -2.63 -7.65
C VAL A 10 -13.95 -4.13 -7.90
N TYR A 11 -14.07 -4.93 -6.83
CA TYR A 11 -14.27 -6.37 -6.91
C TYR A 11 -15.15 -6.84 -5.76
N ASN A 12 -16.37 -7.26 -6.05
CA ASN A 12 -17.36 -7.75 -5.07
C ASN A 12 -17.55 -6.78 -3.89
N ALA A 13 -17.87 -5.52 -4.21
CA ALA A 13 -17.98 -4.42 -3.26
C ALA A 13 -19.41 -3.88 -3.11
N GLU A 14 -20.45 -4.58 -3.59
CA GLU A 14 -21.85 -4.09 -3.61
C GLU A 14 -22.30 -3.48 -2.29
N LYS A 15 -21.86 -4.04 -1.17
CA LYS A 15 -22.22 -3.61 0.18
C LYS A 15 -21.75 -2.20 0.53
N TYR A 16 -20.63 -1.75 -0.02
CA TYR A 16 -19.95 -0.51 0.39
C TYR A 16 -19.96 0.57 -0.70
N LEU A 17 -20.08 0.13 -1.95
CA LEU A 17 -19.88 0.95 -3.15
C LEU A 17 -20.77 2.20 -3.21
N HIS A 18 -22.01 2.12 -2.71
CA HIS A 18 -22.92 3.28 -2.67
C HIS A 18 -22.36 4.44 -1.84
N LYS A 19 -21.73 4.15 -0.69
CA LYS A 19 -21.16 5.20 0.18
C LYS A 19 -19.92 5.81 -0.48
N CYS A 20 -19.07 4.98 -1.06
CA CYS A 20 -17.91 5.41 -1.82
C CYS A 20 -18.33 6.38 -2.93
N LEU A 21 -19.17 5.93 -3.87
CA LEU A 21 -19.57 6.73 -5.03
C LEU A 21 -20.29 8.03 -4.65
N LYS A 22 -21.18 8.00 -3.64
CA LYS A 22 -21.84 9.22 -3.16
C LYS A 22 -20.82 10.25 -2.68
N SER A 23 -19.81 9.86 -1.91
CA SER A 23 -18.80 10.78 -1.41
C SER A 23 -17.95 11.42 -2.53
N LEU A 24 -17.70 10.66 -3.61
CA LEU A 24 -16.97 11.16 -4.77
C LEU A 24 -17.83 12.12 -5.62
N LEU A 25 -19.11 11.85 -5.73
CA LEU A 25 -20.05 12.74 -6.44
C LEU A 25 -20.37 14.02 -5.70
N SER A 26 -20.27 14.02 -4.35
CA SER A 26 -20.49 15.20 -3.49
C SER A 26 -19.26 16.09 -3.38
N GLN A 27 -18.14 15.81 -4.07
CA GLN A 27 -16.96 16.66 -3.99
C GLN A 27 -17.23 18.10 -4.43
N THR A 28 -16.78 19.07 -3.63
CA THR A 28 -16.89 20.52 -3.93
C THR A 28 -16.06 20.91 -5.16
N LEU A 29 -14.95 20.22 -5.41
CA LEU A 29 -14.23 20.33 -6.67
C LEU A 29 -14.99 19.58 -7.77
N HIS A 30 -15.76 20.30 -8.60
CA HIS A 30 -16.61 19.66 -9.63
C HIS A 30 -15.85 19.14 -10.85
N ASN A 31 -14.71 19.73 -11.19
CA ASN A 31 -13.91 19.34 -12.36
C ASN A 31 -13.05 18.08 -12.07
N ILE A 32 -13.72 16.98 -11.76
CA ILE A 32 -13.12 15.68 -11.50
C ILE A 32 -13.67 14.62 -12.46
N GLU A 33 -12.95 13.55 -12.66
CA GLU A 33 -13.45 12.31 -13.26
C GLU A 33 -13.26 11.14 -12.28
N ILE A 34 -14.22 10.24 -12.26
CA ILE A 34 -14.24 9.07 -11.38
C ILE A 34 -14.15 7.83 -12.27
N ILE A 35 -13.01 7.16 -12.25
CA ILE A 35 -12.75 6.00 -13.09
C ILE A 35 -12.89 4.74 -12.25
N CYS A 36 -14.03 4.06 -12.40
CA CYS A 36 -14.35 2.83 -11.71
C CYS A 36 -13.95 1.65 -12.60
N VAL A 37 -13.03 0.82 -12.13
CA VAL A 37 -12.60 -0.38 -12.83
C VAL A 37 -13.17 -1.60 -12.12
N ASP A 38 -14.18 -2.22 -12.71
CA ASP A 38 -14.74 -3.48 -12.22
C ASP A 38 -13.86 -4.64 -12.64
N ASP A 39 -13.24 -5.29 -11.66
CA ASP A 39 -12.30 -6.41 -11.85
C ASP A 39 -13.04 -7.76 -11.92
N ALA A 40 -14.02 -7.85 -12.82
CA ALA A 40 -14.89 -9.02 -13.03
C ALA A 40 -15.67 -9.43 -11.76
N SER A 41 -16.36 -8.48 -11.13
CA SER A 41 -17.24 -8.76 -10.00
C SER A 41 -18.34 -9.75 -10.33
N THR A 42 -18.68 -10.61 -9.37
CA THR A 42 -19.73 -11.63 -9.47
C THR A 42 -20.99 -11.27 -8.67
N ASP A 43 -20.95 -10.15 -7.93
CA ASP A 43 -22.07 -9.57 -7.19
C ASP A 43 -22.73 -8.42 -7.98
N SER A 44 -23.54 -7.59 -7.33
CA SER A 44 -24.23 -6.46 -7.96
C SER A 44 -23.32 -5.25 -8.24
N SER A 45 -22.02 -5.31 -7.99
CA SER A 45 -21.11 -4.14 -8.12
C SER A 45 -21.15 -3.50 -9.50
N LEU A 46 -21.03 -4.29 -10.58
CA LEU A 46 -21.07 -3.77 -11.94
C LEU A 46 -22.41 -3.09 -12.28
N SER A 47 -23.53 -3.65 -11.82
CA SER A 47 -24.86 -3.06 -12.04
C SER A 47 -25.01 -1.73 -11.31
N ILE A 48 -24.46 -1.63 -10.09
CA ILE A 48 -24.42 -0.38 -9.32
C ILE A 48 -23.59 0.66 -10.07
N LEU A 49 -22.35 0.35 -10.49
CA LEU A 49 -21.51 1.26 -11.26
C LEU A 49 -22.21 1.81 -12.49
N ASN A 50 -22.82 0.93 -13.29
CA ASN A 50 -23.55 1.32 -14.49
C ASN A 50 -24.78 2.22 -14.19
N ALA A 51 -25.47 1.99 -13.07
CA ALA A 51 -26.58 2.81 -12.64
C ALA A 51 -26.13 4.22 -12.23
N TYR A 52 -24.96 4.37 -11.63
CA TYR A 52 -24.37 5.68 -11.29
C TYR A 52 -23.83 6.40 -12.53
N ALA A 53 -23.13 5.70 -13.43
CA ALA A 53 -22.60 6.28 -14.66
C ALA A 53 -23.70 6.83 -15.60
N LYS A 54 -24.90 6.23 -15.59
CA LYS A 54 -26.06 6.76 -16.33
C LYS A 54 -26.59 8.08 -15.76
N LYS A 55 -26.30 8.41 -14.50
CA LYS A 55 -26.81 9.59 -13.80
C LYS A 55 -25.81 10.74 -13.75
N ASP A 56 -24.52 10.44 -13.86
CA ASP A 56 -23.44 11.44 -13.74
C ASP A 56 -22.29 11.08 -14.71
N GLU A 57 -22.04 11.97 -15.67
CA GLU A 57 -21.03 11.81 -16.72
C GLU A 57 -19.57 11.80 -16.21
N ARG A 58 -19.34 12.27 -14.98
CA ARG A 58 -18.03 12.20 -14.34
C ARG A 58 -17.59 10.75 -14.06
N ILE A 59 -18.54 9.81 -13.98
CA ILE A 59 -18.24 8.38 -13.74
C ILE A 59 -18.01 7.66 -15.06
N LYS A 60 -16.81 7.09 -15.18
CA LYS A 60 -16.40 6.20 -16.27
C LYS A 60 -16.24 4.80 -15.74
N VAL A 61 -16.90 3.81 -16.36
CA VAL A 61 -16.83 2.41 -15.95
C VAL A 61 -16.03 1.61 -16.96
N VAL A 62 -15.04 0.90 -16.46
CA VAL A 62 -14.27 -0.11 -17.21
C VAL A 62 -14.57 -1.46 -16.61
N HIS A 63 -15.11 -2.39 -17.40
CA HIS A 63 -15.34 -3.76 -16.99
C HIS A 63 -14.25 -4.67 -17.56
N LEU A 64 -13.56 -5.41 -16.70
CA LEU A 64 -12.56 -6.41 -17.10
C LEU A 64 -13.21 -7.77 -17.26
N SER A 65 -12.80 -8.55 -18.28
CA SER A 65 -13.37 -9.85 -18.59
C SER A 65 -13.04 -10.95 -17.57
N GLN A 66 -12.00 -10.72 -16.74
CA GLN A 66 -11.56 -11.64 -15.69
C GLN A 66 -10.93 -10.88 -14.53
N ASN A 67 -10.94 -11.46 -13.34
CA ASN A 67 -10.25 -10.88 -12.19
C ASN A 67 -8.73 -10.93 -12.41
N VAL A 68 -8.11 -9.74 -12.48
CA VAL A 68 -6.68 -9.56 -12.71
C VAL A 68 -5.94 -9.02 -11.48
N GLY A 69 -6.68 -8.64 -10.44
CA GLY A 69 -6.17 -8.09 -9.18
C GLY A 69 -6.05 -6.57 -9.17
N ILE A 70 -6.01 -6.00 -7.95
CA ILE A 70 -6.14 -4.56 -7.69
C ILE A 70 -5.11 -3.70 -8.43
N ALA A 71 -3.85 -4.14 -8.52
CA ALA A 71 -2.78 -3.39 -9.21
C ALA A 71 -3.09 -3.20 -10.70
N LYS A 72 -3.46 -4.29 -11.39
CA LYS A 72 -3.79 -4.25 -12.81
C LYS A 72 -5.07 -3.48 -13.07
N ALA A 73 -6.08 -3.63 -12.19
CA ALA A 73 -7.31 -2.85 -12.27
C ALA A 73 -7.04 -1.35 -12.12
N ARG A 74 -6.27 -0.93 -11.11
CA ARG A 74 -5.86 0.48 -10.94
C ARG A 74 -5.05 1.00 -12.13
N ASN A 75 -4.12 0.20 -12.67
CA ASN A 75 -3.35 0.56 -13.87
C ASN A 75 -4.25 0.68 -15.12
N ALA A 76 -5.31 -0.13 -15.24
CA ALA A 76 -6.28 0.02 -16.32
C ALA A 76 -6.99 1.39 -16.23
N GLY A 77 -7.40 1.81 -15.02
CA GLY A 77 -7.95 3.14 -14.79
C GLY A 77 -6.93 4.26 -15.06
N LEU A 78 -5.69 4.10 -14.63
CA LEU A 78 -4.62 5.08 -14.84
C LEU A 78 -4.37 5.34 -16.33
N ARG A 79 -4.41 4.31 -17.17
CA ARG A 79 -4.20 4.45 -18.63
C ARG A 79 -5.21 5.35 -19.32
N ILE A 80 -6.45 5.40 -18.84
CA ILE A 80 -7.52 6.23 -19.44
C ILE A 80 -7.73 7.55 -18.69
N SER A 81 -7.01 7.79 -17.60
CA SER A 81 -7.12 9.01 -16.81
C SER A 81 -6.63 10.24 -17.62
N THR A 82 -7.32 11.35 -17.46
CA THR A 82 -7.03 12.61 -18.16
C THR A 82 -6.70 13.77 -17.21
N GLY A 83 -6.96 13.60 -15.92
CA GLY A 83 -6.70 14.62 -14.90
C GLY A 83 -5.23 14.96 -14.75
N GLN A 84 -4.96 16.19 -14.34
CA GLN A 84 -3.61 16.65 -14.03
C GLN A 84 -3.04 15.92 -12.80
N TYR A 85 -3.92 15.54 -11.89
CA TYR A 85 -3.60 14.80 -10.66
C TYR A 85 -4.38 13.50 -10.60
N ILE A 86 -3.82 12.53 -9.90
CA ILE A 86 -4.43 11.21 -9.66
C ILE A 86 -4.62 11.01 -8.17
N ALA A 87 -5.83 10.63 -7.78
CA ALA A 87 -6.15 10.05 -6.48
C ALA A 87 -6.60 8.60 -6.66
N PHE A 88 -6.54 7.80 -5.61
CA PHE A 88 -7.25 6.52 -5.56
C PHE A 88 -8.12 6.45 -4.31
N VAL A 89 -9.24 5.77 -4.41
CA VAL A 89 -10.14 5.52 -3.29
C VAL A 89 -10.57 4.06 -3.38
N ASP A 90 -10.43 3.34 -2.28
CA ASP A 90 -10.90 1.96 -2.22
C ASP A 90 -12.42 1.89 -2.21
N SER A 91 -12.99 0.87 -2.84
CA SER A 91 -14.43 0.76 -3.06
C SER A 91 -15.26 0.62 -1.79
N ASP A 92 -14.62 0.37 -0.66
CA ASP A 92 -15.22 0.28 0.68
C ASP A 92 -14.99 1.54 1.55
N ASP A 93 -14.19 2.51 1.04
CA ASP A 93 -13.82 3.75 1.71
C ASP A 93 -14.56 4.97 1.14
N TRP A 94 -14.33 6.16 1.70
CA TRP A 94 -14.94 7.41 1.22
C TRP A 94 -14.13 8.64 1.63
N LEU A 95 -14.41 9.78 0.97
CA LEU A 95 -13.77 11.08 1.22
C LEU A 95 -14.71 12.05 1.94
N SER A 96 -14.16 13.08 2.64
CA SER A 96 -14.92 14.29 2.98
C SER A 96 -15.28 15.06 1.72
N GLU A 97 -16.38 15.83 1.76
CA GLU A 97 -16.92 16.51 0.58
C GLU A 97 -15.95 17.53 -0.04
N ASP A 98 -15.02 18.06 0.75
CA ASP A 98 -14.04 19.08 0.36
C ASP A 98 -12.61 18.49 0.15
N ALA A 99 -12.45 17.18 0.20
CA ALA A 99 -11.12 16.55 0.18
C ALA A 99 -10.34 16.86 -1.10
N CYS A 100 -10.99 16.74 -2.26
CA CYS A 100 -10.35 17.01 -3.56
C CYS A 100 -9.99 18.49 -3.71
N GLU A 101 -10.85 19.41 -3.28
CA GLU A 101 -10.61 20.86 -3.31
C GLU A 101 -9.41 21.22 -2.44
N LYS A 102 -9.38 20.74 -1.18
CA LYS A 102 -8.27 20.99 -0.26
C LYS A 102 -6.93 20.43 -0.76
N ALA A 103 -6.95 19.28 -1.44
CA ALA A 103 -5.74 18.75 -2.06
C ALA A 103 -5.30 19.60 -3.25
N PHE A 104 -6.24 20.04 -4.08
CA PHE A 104 -5.95 20.91 -5.24
C PHE A 104 -5.42 22.28 -4.80
N ASP A 105 -5.95 22.86 -3.74
CA ASP A 105 -5.48 24.13 -3.16
C ASP A 105 -4.00 24.05 -2.77
N VAL A 106 -3.55 22.94 -2.18
CA VAL A 106 -2.15 22.74 -1.86
C VAL A 106 -1.27 22.76 -3.11
N PHE A 107 -1.68 22.08 -4.19
CA PHE A 107 -0.91 22.11 -5.45
C PHE A 107 -0.85 23.50 -6.07
N THR A 108 -1.93 24.27 -5.93
CA THR A 108 -2.03 25.62 -6.49
C THR A 108 -1.14 26.60 -5.73
N HIS A 109 -1.14 26.52 -4.39
CA HIS A 109 -0.36 27.43 -3.56
C HIS A 109 1.14 27.04 -3.48
N TYR A 110 1.46 25.77 -3.70
CA TYR A 110 2.82 25.24 -3.59
C TYR A 110 3.23 24.45 -4.87
N PRO A 111 3.67 25.14 -5.93
CA PRO A 111 3.92 24.53 -7.26
C PRO A 111 5.01 23.43 -7.26
N LEU A 112 5.90 23.40 -6.26
CA LEU A 112 6.90 22.33 -6.11
C LEU A 112 6.33 21.06 -5.52
N THR A 113 5.11 21.08 -5.00
CA THR A 113 4.45 19.91 -4.44
C THR A 113 4.11 18.92 -5.56
N ASP A 114 4.53 17.68 -5.40
CA ASP A 114 4.23 16.59 -6.34
C ASP A 114 3.24 15.57 -5.76
N THR A 115 3.14 15.49 -4.42
CA THR A 115 2.24 14.58 -3.70
C THR A 115 1.61 15.27 -2.49
N VAL A 116 0.30 15.13 -2.32
CA VAL A 116 -0.48 15.70 -1.20
C VAL A 116 -1.22 14.57 -0.48
N LEU A 117 -0.90 14.36 0.80
CA LEU A 117 -1.57 13.39 1.65
C LEU A 117 -2.91 13.97 2.16
N PHE A 118 -3.91 13.09 2.29
CA PHE A 118 -5.12 13.38 3.06
C PHE A 118 -4.87 13.20 4.57
N GLN A 119 -5.74 13.73 5.42
CA GLN A 119 -5.90 13.19 6.78
C GLN A 119 -6.62 11.84 6.69
N VAL A 120 -6.25 10.87 7.52
CA VAL A 120 -6.90 9.55 7.51
C VAL A 120 -7.61 9.31 8.84
N LYS A 121 -8.86 8.88 8.75
CA LYS A 121 -9.64 8.39 9.88
C LYS A 121 -9.96 6.91 9.70
N ASN A 122 -9.55 6.08 10.64
CA ASN A 122 -9.96 4.68 10.71
C ASN A 122 -11.38 4.62 11.28
N VAL A 123 -12.30 3.99 10.55
CA VAL A 123 -13.71 3.90 10.92
C VAL A 123 -14.08 2.50 11.35
N TYR A 124 -14.45 2.34 12.63
CA TYR A 124 -14.89 1.10 13.27
C TYR A 124 -16.38 1.19 13.60
N GLY A 125 -17.24 0.80 12.66
CA GLY A 125 -18.70 1.02 12.81
C GLY A 125 -19.02 2.50 12.91
N ASP A 126 -19.47 2.96 14.09
CA ASP A 126 -19.84 4.36 14.34
C ASP A 126 -18.71 5.18 15.02
N LYS A 127 -17.52 4.60 15.17
CA LYS A 127 -16.36 5.28 15.79
C LYS A 127 -15.29 5.59 14.79
N ASP A 128 -14.83 6.84 14.78
CA ASP A 128 -13.70 7.31 14.02
C ASP A 128 -12.47 7.43 14.92
N VAL A 129 -11.32 7.01 14.44
CA VAL A 129 -10.02 7.15 15.12
C VAL A 129 -9.03 7.74 14.13
N ASP A 130 -8.42 8.86 14.48
CA ASP A 130 -7.42 9.48 13.63
C ASP A 130 -6.19 8.57 13.45
N PHE A 131 -5.68 8.50 12.23
CA PHE A 131 -4.37 7.91 11.99
C PHE A 131 -3.30 8.90 12.48
N ILE A 132 -2.50 8.48 13.45
CA ILE A 132 -1.51 9.37 14.08
C ILE A 132 -0.26 9.39 13.21
N MET A 133 0.08 10.58 12.70
CA MET A 133 1.32 10.84 11.98
C MET A 133 2.14 11.91 12.71
N PRO A 134 3.48 11.94 12.51
CA PRO A 134 4.29 13.10 12.89
C PRO A 134 3.74 14.37 12.24
N SER A 135 3.73 15.48 12.97
CA SER A 135 3.33 16.78 12.40
C SER A 135 4.40 17.28 11.42
N PHE A 136 3.97 17.61 10.20
CA PHE A 136 4.82 18.25 9.20
C PHE A 136 4.00 19.16 8.29
N THR A 137 4.63 20.17 7.73
CA THR A 137 4.05 21.02 6.68
C THR A 137 4.51 20.56 5.30
N THR A 138 5.76 20.17 5.18
CA THR A 138 6.37 19.66 3.96
C THR A 138 7.50 18.69 4.30
N LEU A 139 7.67 17.67 3.47
CA LEU A 139 8.78 16.74 3.48
C LEU A 139 9.43 16.74 2.10
N ASP A 140 10.77 16.62 2.04
CA ASP A 140 11.44 16.23 0.80
C ASP A 140 11.17 14.74 0.48
N GLY A 141 11.40 14.36 -0.79
CA GLY A 141 11.08 13.01 -1.25
C GLY A 141 11.82 11.91 -0.49
N PHE A 142 13.10 12.12 -0.13
CA PHE A 142 13.87 11.14 0.63
C PHE A 142 13.30 10.95 2.05
N THR A 143 12.97 12.05 2.72
CA THR A 143 12.36 12.00 4.06
C THR A 143 10.99 11.32 4.01
N ALA A 144 10.14 11.67 3.07
CA ALA A 144 8.84 11.02 2.89
C ALA A 144 8.97 9.52 2.59
N PHE A 145 9.90 9.13 1.70
CA PHE A 145 10.22 7.73 1.45
C PHE A 145 10.62 7.01 2.74
N ARG A 146 11.56 7.57 3.51
CA ARG A 146 12.04 6.96 4.75
C ARG A 146 10.90 6.78 5.78
N GLU A 147 10.09 7.80 5.99
CA GLU A 147 8.96 7.74 6.94
C GLU A 147 7.88 6.73 6.48
N SER A 148 7.70 6.54 5.17
CA SER A 148 6.77 5.54 4.64
C SER A 148 7.22 4.09 4.87
N LEU A 149 8.51 3.84 5.04
CA LEU A 149 9.04 2.50 5.27
C LEU A 149 8.60 1.87 6.60
N THR A 150 8.27 2.71 7.58
CA THR A 150 7.78 2.31 8.90
C THR A 150 6.32 2.68 9.13
N TRP A 151 5.62 3.16 8.07
CA TRP A 151 4.24 3.66 8.14
C TRP A 151 4.05 4.81 9.13
N ASN A 152 5.12 5.58 9.42
CA ASN A 152 4.99 6.85 10.14
C ASN A 152 4.13 7.84 9.35
N ILE A 153 4.17 7.77 8.00
CA ILE A 153 3.20 8.41 7.11
C ILE A 153 2.51 7.36 6.25
N HIS A 154 1.22 7.53 6.04
CA HIS A 154 0.40 6.60 5.26
C HIS A 154 0.55 6.79 3.75
N GLY A 155 -0.07 5.88 2.97
CA GLY A 155 -0.05 5.88 1.50
C GLY A 155 -1.35 6.34 0.84
N VAL A 156 -2.10 7.27 1.46
CA VAL A 156 -3.36 7.78 0.92
C VAL A 156 -3.18 9.24 0.53
N TYR A 157 -3.15 9.53 -0.77
CA TYR A 157 -2.72 10.82 -1.30
C TYR A 157 -3.27 11.12 -2.70
N VAL A 158 -3.08 12.35 -3.11
CA VAL A 158 -3.19 12.81 -4.51
C VAL A 158 -1.79 13.08 -5.03
N VAL A 159 -1.50 12.65 -6.26
CA VAL A 159 -0.17 12.78 -6.87
C VAL A 159 -0.28 13.38 -8.28
N LYS A 160 0.76 14.08 -8.74
CA LYS A 160 0.85 14.51 -10.14
C LYS A 160 0.77 13.31 -11.07
N ARG A 161 -0.10 13.39 -12.09
CA ARG A 161 -0.32 12.31 -13.06
C ARG A 161 0.98 11.85 -13.76
N GLU A 162 1.85 12.78 -14.12
CA GLU A 162 3.15 12.46 -14.75
C GLU A 162 4.02 11.56 -13.88
N LEU A 163 4.02 11.80 -12.54
CA LEU A 163 4.74 10.98 -11.59
C LEU A 163 4.11 9.59 -11.47
N HIS A 164 2.78 9.50 -11.44
CA HIS A 164 2.09 8.20 -11.38
C HIS A 164 2.24 7.39 -12.68
N LEU A 165 2.25 8.05 -13.84
CA LEU A 165 2.52 7.37 -15.11
C LEU A 165 3.96 6.83 -15.20
N ARG A 166 4.91 7.56 -14.61
CA ARG A 166 6.31 7.10 -14.54
C ARG A 166 6.49 5.91 -13.59
N PHE A 167 5.72 5.87 -12.52
CA PHE A 167 5.73 4.82 -11.49
C PHE A 167 4.32 4.27 -11.29
N PRO A 168 3.83 3.41 -12.21
CA PRO A 168 2.51 2.78 -12.06
C PRO A 168 2.51 1.74 -10.95
N TYR A 169 1.33 1.20 -10.63
CA TYR A 169 1.21 0.11 -9.66
C TYR A 169 2.03 -1.10 -10.07
N ASP A 170 2.73 -1.69 -9.11
CA ASP A 170 3.57 -2.87 -9.32
C ASP A 170 2.68 -4.12 -9.51
N GLU A 171 2.66 -4.64 -10.73
CA GLU A 171 1.87 -5.82 -11.11
C GLU A 171 2.58 -7.16 -10.79
N SER A 172 3.81 -7.13 -10.26
CA SER A 172 4.60 -8.33 -9.95
C SER A 172 4.17 -9.04 -8.67
N ALA A 173 3.47 -8.32 -7.76
CA ALA A 173 2.94 -8.86 -6.53
C ALA A 173 1.40 -8.78 -6.54
N VAL A 174 0.74 -9.85 -6.11
CA VAL A 174 -0.74 -9.91 -6.04
C VAL A 174 -1.27 -9.01 -4.92
N ALA A 175 -0.53 -8.91 -3.82
CA ALA A 175 -0.83 -8.05 -2.68
C ALA A 175 0.35 -7.08 -2.43
N TYR A 176 0.08 -5.98 -1.72
CA TYR A 176 1.09 -4.96 -1.34
C TYR A 176 1.75 -4.19 -2.49
N SER A 177 1.13 -4.16 -3.66
CA SER A 177 1.61 -3.38 -4.81
C SER A 177 1.49 -1.87 -4.60
N ASP A 178 0.54 -1.44 -3.78
CA ASP A 178 0.31 -0.07 -3.34
C ASP A 178 1.45 0.48 -2.47
N GLU A 179 2.11 -0.37 -1.68
CA GLU A 179 3.28 0.05 -0.91
C GLU A 179 4.45 0.49 -1.80
N ASN A 180 4.74 -0.28 -2.85
CA ASN A 180 5.84 0.02 -3.74
C ASN A 180 5.61 1.33 -4.51
N VAL A 181 4.42 1.50 -5.07
CA VAL A 181 4.07 2.72 -5.80
C VAL A 181 4.11 3.96 -4.90
N THR A 182 3.57 3.85 -3.68
CA THR A 182 3.62 4.92 -2.67
C THR A 182 5.05 5.36 -2.38
N ARG A 183 5.95 4.39 -2.11
CA ARG A 183 7.36 4.65 -1.80
C ARG A 183 8.10 5.27 -2.98
N LEU A 184 7.81 4.84 -4.22
CA LEU A 184 8.40 5.43 -5.41
C LEU A 184 7.87 6.83 -5.69
N HIS A 185 6.58 7.10 -5.49
CA HIS A 185 6.03 8.43 -5.60
C HIS A 185 6.67 9.39 -4.59
N TYR A 186 6.76 8.98 -3.32
CA TYR A 186 7.42 9.79 -2.31
C TYR A 186 8.88 10.06 -2.65
N LEU A 187 9.66 9.03 -2.93
CA LEU A 187 11.10 9.16 -3.24
C LEU A 187 11.37 10.11 -4.42
N ASN A 188 10.47 10.14 -5.39
CA ASN A 188 10.63 10.94 -6.60
C ASN A 188 9.83 12.27 -6.57
N SER A 189 9.19 12.60 -5.44
CA SER A 189 8.56 13.90 -5.23
C SER A 189 9.59 14.94 -4.82
N ARG A 190 9.48 16.14 -5.35
CA ARG A 190 10.27 17.31 -4.89
C ARG A 190 9.81 17.72 -3.49
N GLU A 191 8.49 17.82 -3.32
CA GLU A 191 7.83 18.08 -2.05
C GLU A 191 6.62 17.17 -1.86
N VAL A 192 6.46 16.68 -0.64
CA VAL A 192 5.29 15.95 -0.15
C VAL A 192 4.66 16.80 0.96
N ARG A 193 3.38 17.13 0.81
CA ARG A 193 2.62 17.93 1.77
C ARG A 193 1.38 17.18 2.24
N ILE A 194 0.68 17.76 3.21
CA ILE A 194 -0.59 17.24 3.73
C ILE A 194 -1.67 18.31 3.58
N CYS A 195 -2.89 17.91 3.24
CA CYS A 195 -4.07 18.79 3.25
C CYS A 195 -5.00 18.44 4.42
N ASN A 196 -6.02 19.27 4.65
CA ASN A 196 -7.06 19.03 5.66
C ASN A 196 -8.26 18.22 5.11
N GLY A 197 -8.18 17.72 3.88
CA GLY A 197 -9.15 16.77 3.34
C GLY A 197 -9.07 15.43 4.04
N ILE A 198 -10.21 14.79 4.29
CA ILE A 198 -10.25 13.56 5.10
C ILE A 198 -10.55 12.36 4.19
N TYR A 199 -9.74 11.32 4.32
CA TYR A 199 -10.00 10.00 3.80
C TYR A 199 -10.48 9.10 4.95
N TYR A 200 -11.66 8.52 4.83
CA TYR A 200 -12.24 7.62 5.80
C TYR A 200 -11.95 6.17 5.40
N TYR A 201 -11.07 5.53 6.15
CA TYR A 201 -10.64 4.15 5.97
C TYR A 201 -11.50 3.21 6.80
N ARG A 202 -12.34 2.42 6.13
CA ARG A 202 -13.26 1.49 6.79
C ARG A 202 -12.52 0.28 7.34
N GLN A 203 -12.71 0.00 8.62
CA GLN A 203 -12.19 -1.21 9.26
C GLN A 203 -13.30 -2.27 9.35
N HIS A 204 -13.09 -3.42 8.72
CA HIS A 204 -14.00 -4.55 8.77
C HIS A 204 -13.28 -5.90 8.72
N LEU A 205 -13.93 -6.96 9.25
CA LEU A 205 -13.36 -8.32 9.33
C LEU A 205 -13.07 -8.97 7.96
N GLY A 206 -13.62 -8.45 6.90
CA GLY A 206 -13.39 -8.91 5.52
C GLY A 206 -12.10 -8.38 4.89
N SER A 207 -11.42 -7.41 5.53
CA SER A 207 -10.17 -6.83 5.00
C SER A 207 -9.10 -7.89 4.78
N VAL A 208 -8.39 -7.79 3.65
CA VAL A 208 -7.35 -8.75 3.24
C VAL A 208 -6.21 -8.81 4.26
N THR A 209 -5.93 -7.70 4.94
CA THR A 209 -4.84 -7.57 5.92
C THR A 209 -5.03 -8.41 7.19
N HIS A 210 -6.27 -8.73 7.55
CA HIS A 210 -6.60 -9.49 8.78
C HIS A 210 -6.65 -11.01 8.59
N ARG A 211 -6.53 -11.52 7.35
CA ARG A 211 -6.65 -12.96 7.08
C ARG A 211 -5.30 -13.68 7.21
N VAL A 212 -5.30 -14.78 7.98
CA VAL A 212 -4.16 -15.71 8.00
C VAL A 212 -4.17 -16.53 6.71
N SER A 213 -3.34 -16.16 5.75
CA SER A 213 -3.28 -16.82 4.44
C SER A 213 -1.87 -16.74 3.85
N LEU A 214 -1.64 -17.52 2.77
CA LEU A 214 -0.40 -17.48 1.99
C LEU A 214 -0.10 -16.06 1.44
N ARG A 215 -1.14 -15.28 1.11
CA ARG A 215 -0.98 -13.90 0.59
C ARG A 215 -0.18 -12.98 1.51
N ARG A 216 -0.10 -13.28 2.81
CA ARG A 216 0.73 -12.49 3.74
C ARG A 216 2.21 -12.52 3.36
N PHE A 217 2.69 -13.62 2.76
CA PHE A 217 4.08 -13.76 2.31
C PHE A 217 4.39 -13.01 1.02
N ASP A 218 3.37 -12.57 0.24
CA ASP A 218 3.54 -11.74 -0.96
C ASP A 218 4.24 -10.42 -0.63
N TYR A 219 4.19 -9.97 0.63
CA TYR A 219 4.93 -8.83 1.11
C TYR A 219 6.44 -8.93 0.84
N LEU A 220 7.02 -10.12 0.97
CA LEU A 220 8.43 -10.35 0.66
C LEU A 220 8.71 -10.30 -0.85
N LEU A 221 7.74 -10.68 -1.68
CA LEU A 221 7.84 -10.58 -3.14
C LEU A 221 7.76 -9.10 -3.56
N ALA A 222 6.85 -8.34 -3.00
CA ALA A 222 6.76 -6.89 -3.21
C ALA A 222 8.07 -6.20 -2.79
N ASN A 223 8.66 -6.58 -1.64
CA ASN A 223 9.95 -6.05 -1.19
C ASN A 223 11.10 -6.37 -2.16
N GLN A 224 11.10 -7.56 -2.77
CA GLN A 224 12.10 -7.92 -3.77
C GLN A 224 11.94 -7.09 -5.03
N SER A 225 10.72 -6.91 -5.52
CA SER A 225 10.41 -6.04 -6.67
C SER A 225 10.84 -4.60 -6.40
N MET A 226 10.50 -4.03 -5.25
CA MET A 226 10.93 -2.68 -4.89
C MET A 226 12.45 -2.53 -4.88
N LYS A 227 13.20 -3.50 -4.35
CA LYS A 227 14.67 -3.49 -4.41
C LYS A 227 15.18 -3.42 -5.86
N GLN A 228 14.57 -4.20 -6.76
CA GLN A 228 14.95 -4.17 -8.18
C GLN A 228 14.65 -2.81 -8.81
N GLN A 229 13.50 -2.22 -8.50
CA GLN A 229 13.11 -0.89 -8.99
C GLN A 229 14.07 0.20 -8.46
N LEU A 230 14.45 0.17 -7.19
CA LEU A 230 15.43 1.10 -6.62
C LEU A 230 16.80 0.97 -7.31
N LYS A 231 17.26 -0.26 -7.57
CA LYS A 231 18.51 -0.49 -8.32
C LYS A 231 18.42 0.03 -9.77
N ALA A 232 17.30 -0.19 -10.45
CA ALA A 232 17.06 0.30 -11.80
C ALA A 232 17.03 1.84 -11.88
N LEU A 233 16.61 2.50 -10.83
CA LEU A 233 16.61 3.96 -10.69
C LEU A 233 17.99 4.52 -10.33
N ASN A 234 19.01 3.68 -10.11
CA ASN A 234 20.35 4.06 -9.69
C ASN A 234 20.34 4.98 -8.45
N VAL A 235 19.46 4.67 -7.47
CA VAL A 235 19.41 5.44 -6.22
C VAL A 235 20.73 5.30 -5.45
N SER A 236 20.99 6.24 -4.53
CA SER A 236 22.22 6.23 -3.72
C SER A 236 22.31 4.96 -2.84
N ASP A 237 23.53 4.55 -2.52
CA ASP A 237 23.79 3.44 -1.60
C ASP A 237 23.08 3.61 -0.25
N ARG A 238 22.98 4.84 0.24
CA ARG A 238 22.26 5.18 1.47
C ARG A 238 20.80 4.73 1.42
N ILE A 239 20.12 4.91 0.29
CA ILE A 239 18.71 4.47 0.11
C ILE A 239 18.66 2.94 0.06
N LEU A 240 19.58 2.31 -0.66
CA LEU A 240 19.66 0.85 -0.74
C LEU A 240 19.93 0.22 0.63
N ASP A 241 20.82 0.80 1.45
CA ASP A 241 21.15 0.30 2.78
C ASP A 241 19.94 0.40 3.72
N ILE A 242 19.25 1.55 3.74
CA ILE A 242 18.02 1.73 4.54
C ILE A 242 16.96 0.73 4.11
N TYR A 243 16.78 0.55 2.79
CA TYR A 243 15.75 -0.37 2.29
C TYR A 243 16.12 -1.84 2.55
N GLU A 244 17.40 -2.20 2.50
CA GLU A 244 17.86 -3.54 2.81
C GLU A 244 17.66 -3.89 4.30
N GLU A 245 17.85 -2.91 5.22
CA GLU A 245 17.48 -3.10 6.62
C GLU A 245 15.99 -3.39 6.78
N VAL A 246 15.12 -2.65 6.09
CA VAL A 246 13.67 -2.87 6.12
C VAL A 246 13.34 -4.27 5.59
N ARG A 247 13.92 -4.67 4.46
CA ARG A 247 13.73 -6.01 3.90
C ARG A 247 14.13 -7.10 4.90
N TRP A 248 15.26 -6.93 5.57
CA TRP A 248 15.72 -7.87 6.57
C TRP A 248 14.74 -7.98 7.74
N ARG A 249 14.26 -6.86 8.26
CA ARG A 249 13.24 -6.83 9.32
C ARG A 249 11.94 -7.52 8.88
N ASN A 250 11.54 -7.35 7.63
CA ASN A 250 10.36 -8.01 7.07
C ASN A 250 10.54 -9.52 6.93
N VAL A 251 11.72 -10.01 6.57
CA VAL A 251 12.02 -11.46 6.60
C VAL A 251 11.82 -12.02 8.01
N ILE A 252 12.35 -11.36 9.03
CA ILE A 252 12.18 -11.78 10.44
C ILE A 252 10.70 -11.68 10.87
N GLY A 253 10.02 -10.60 10.52
CA GLY A 253 8.59 -10.40 10.82
C GLY A 253 7.70 -11.47 10.19
N LEU A 254 7.94 -11.81 8.92
CA LEU A 254 7.19 -12.88 8.24
C LEU A 254 7.56 -14.29 8.75
N TYR A 255 8.79 -14.47 9.26
CA TYR A 255 9.11 -15.71 9.97
C TYR A 255 8.34 -15.80 11.30
N MET A 256 8.21 -14.70 12.05
CA MET A 256 7.35 -14.63 13.24
C MET A 256 5.89 -14.97 12.91
N PHE A 257 5.33 -14.36 11.86
CA PHE A 257 3.99 -14.68 11.38
C PHE A 257 3.84 -16.19 11.08
N TYR A 258 4.79 -16.78 10.35
CA TYR A 258 4.84 -18.21 10.09
C TYR A 258 4.87 -19.01 11.40
N PHE A 259 5.74 -18.64 12.34
CA PHE A 259 5.88 -19.32 13.63
C PHE A 259 4.55 -19.34 14.40
N LEU A 260 3.86 -18.22 14.47
CA LEU A 260 2.60 -18.06 15.20
C LEU A 260 1.42 -18.78 14.53
N HIS A 261 1.37 -18.76 13.20
CA HIS A 261 0.19 -19.20 12.45
C HIS A 261 0.36 -20.51 11.68
N ARG A 262 1.51 -21.15 11.71
CA ARG A 262 1.77 -22.39 10.94
C ARG A 262 0.77 -23.52 11.18
N LYS A 263 0.13 -23.57 12.35
CA LYS A 263 -0.92 -24.55 12.65
C LYS A 263 -2.27 -24.23 11.97
N LYS A 264 -2.51 -22.95 11.64
CA LYS A 264 -3.72 -22.47 10.96
C LYS A 264 -3.58 -22.52 9.43
N LEU A 265 -2.35 -22.55 8.91
CA LEU A 265 -2.07 -22.69 7.48
C LEU A 265 -2.13 -24.16 7.07
N ASP A 266 -2.69 -24.45 5.89
CA ASP A 266 -2.62 -25.77 5.29
C ASP A 266 -1.17 -26.15 4.92
N ARG A 267 -0.95 -27.44 4.61
CA ARG A 267 0.39 -27.98 4.32
C ARG A 267 1.09 -27.26 3.16
N ASN A 268 0.34 -27.00 2.08
CA ASN A 268 0.88 -26.36 0.88
C ASN A 268 1.26 -24.91 1.16
N SER A 269 0.38 -24.15 1.79
CA SER A 269 0.63 -22.75 2.20
C SER A 269 1.83 -22.62 3.14
N ARG A 270 2.02 -23.57 4.07
CA ARG A 270 3.22 -23.62 4.93
C ARG A 270 4.50 -23.81 4.14
N GLN A 271 4.50 -24.76 3.20
CA GLN A 271 5.69 -25.03 2.38
C GLN A 271 6.02 -23.86 1.47
N GLN A 272 5.04 -23.28 0.81
CA GLN A 272 5.21 -22.11 -0.05
C GLN A 272 5.67 -20.87 0.74
N GLY A 273 5.05 -20.59 1.90
CA GLY A 273 5.46 -19.48 2.76
C GLY A 273 6.91 -19.59 3.20
N LEU A 274 7.35 -20.79 3.66
CA LEU A 274 8.75 -21.04 4.00
C LEU A 274 9.69 -20.90 2.79
N ALA A 275 9.27 -21.33 1.61
CA ALA A 275 10.06 -21.17 0.39
C ALA A 275 10.25 -19.70 0.02
N ILE A 276 9.20 -18.86 0.16
CA ILE A 276 9.26 -17.42 -0.06
C ILE A 276 10.22 -16.79 0.97
N ILE A 277 10.08 -17.10 2.27
CA ILE A 277 10.98 -16.60 3.31
C ILE A 277 12.43 -16.96 2.98
N ARG A 278 12.70 -18.23 2.60
CA ARG A 278 14.05 -18.70 2.27
C ARG A 278 14.66 -17.95 1.10
N ARG A 279 13.89 -17.74 0.00
CA ARG A 279 14.36 -16.99 -1.16
C ARG A 279 14.67 -15.53 -0.77
N SER A 280 13.81 -14.90 0.00
CA SER A 280 14.02 -13.53 0.47
C SER A 280 15.24 -13.43 1.37
N TRP A 281 15.40 -14.36 2.32
CA TRP A 281 16.59 -14.48 3.18
C TRP A 281 17.88 -14.62 2.36
N GLN A 282 17.89 -15.47 1.32
CA GLN A 282 19.05 -15.63 0.43
C GLN A 282 19.39 -14.37 -0.36
N SER A 283 18.40 -13.53 -0.65
CA SER A 283 18.56 -12.31 -1.45
C SER A 283 19.01 -11.08 -0.64
N ILE A 284 19.18 -11.22 0.68
CA ILE A 284 19.65 -10.14 1.55
C ILE A 284 21.14 -9.89 1.33
N GLU A 285 21.50 -8.64 1.08
CA GLU A 285 22.89 -8.17 0.98
C GLU A 285 23.37 -7.79 2.40
N VAL A 286 23.98 -8.75 3.10
CA VAL A 286 24.36 -8.60 4.53
C VAL A 286 25.33 -7.45 4.76
N ASP A 287 26.19 -7.15 3.78
CA ASP A 287 27.16 -6.06 3.88
C ASP A 287 26.50 -4.68 3.94
N ARG A 288 25.24 -4.56 3.48
CA ARG A 288 24.42 -3.36 3.60
C ARG A 288 23.71 -3.22 4.95
N LEU A 289 23.70 -4.26 5.77
CA LEU A 289 22.98 -4.24 7.04
C LEU A 289 23.82 -3.57 8.15
N PRO A 290 23.16 -2.83 9.07
CA PRO A 290 23.86 -2.26 10.23
C PRO A 290 24.52 -3.34 11.10
N ARG A 291 25.77 -3.12 11.50
CA ARG A 291 26.54 -4.09 12.31
C ARG A 291 25.85 -4.48 13.62
N TRP A 292 25.15 -3.55 14.26
CA TRP A 292 24.41 -3.81 15.49
C TRP A 292 23.23 -4.78 15.26
N LEU A 293 22.58 -4.69 14.09
CA LEU A 293 21.43 -5.52 13.74
C LEU A 293 21.84 -6.98 13.48
N VAL A 294 22.89 -7.18 12.70
CA VAL A 294 23.37 -8.53 12.36
C VAL A 294 24.05 -9.27 13.51
N ARG A 295 24.32 -8.59 14.63
CA ARG A 295 24.85 -9.19 15.87
C ARG A 295 23.76 -9.50 16.89
N LYS A 296 22.54 -9.00 16.69
CA LYS A 296 21.43 -9.17 17.60
C LYS A 296 20.84 -10.58 17.44
N PHE A 297 20.72 -11.34 18.53
CA PHE A 297 20.05 -12.66 18.51
C PHE A 297 18.62 -12.55 17.94
N GLY A 298 18.24 -13.44 17.05
CA GLY A 298 17.01 -13.38 16.26
C GLY A 298 17.10 -12.49 15.03
N TYR A 299 18.28 -11.89 14.75
CA TYR A 299 18.53 -11.06 13.58
C TYR A 299 19.87 -11.38 12.90
N ILE A 300 20.58 -12.41 13.37
CA ILE A 300 21.84 -12.86 12.72
C ILE A 300 21.47 -13.57 11.43
N PRO A 301 21.98 -13.15 10.26
CA PRO A 301 21.50 -13.68 8.97
C PRO A 301 21.86 -15.14 8.72
N PHE A 302 22.97 -15.65 9.25
CA PHE A 302 23.48 -17.03 9.03
C PHE A 302 23.41 -17.49 7.58
N GLN A 303 23.77 -16.62 6.62
CA GLN A 303 23.55 -16.89 5.19
C GLN A 303 24.19 -18.17 4.64
N LYS A 304 25.15 -18.74 5.36
CA LYS A 304 25.79 -20.02 4.98
C LYS A 304 24.91 -21.22 5.27
N SER A 305 23.90 -21.11 6.15
CA SER A 305 23.08 -22.26 6.54
C SER A 305 21.65 -21.86 6.89
N TRP A 306 20.72 -22.22 6.00
CA TRP A 306 19.30 -22.08 6.24
C TRP A 306 18.81 -22.82 7.51
N LEU A 307 19.42 -23.99 7.80
CA LEU A 307 19.06 -24.76 9.00
C LEU A 307 19.43 -24.01 10.28
N VAL A 308 20.63 -23.42 10.33
CA VAL A 308 21.08 -22.62 11.49
C VAL A 308 20.22 -21.38 11.65
N PHE A 309 19.93 -20.68 10.58
CA PHE A 309 19.01 -19.54 10.59
C PHE A 309 17.64 -19.95 11.16
N ARG A 310 17.05 -21.02 10.64
CA ARG A 310 15.76 -21.52 11.16
C ARG A 310 15.81 -21.89 12.64
N LEU A 311 16.86 -22.59 13.07
CA LEU A 311 17.01 -22.96 14.48
C LEU A 311 17.06 -21.73 15.38
N GLN A 312 17.79 -20.69 14.95
CA GLN A 312 17.81 -19.41 15.65
C GLN A 312 16.42 -18.82 15.77
N GLU A 313 15.66 -18.71 14.65
CA GLU A 313 14.35 -18.07 14.63
C GLU A 313 13.32 -18.86 15.46
N GLU A 314 13.32 -20.18 15.37
CA GLU A 314 12.45 -21.03 16.20
C GLU A 314 12.75 -20.81 17.70
N THR A 315 14.04 -20.79 18.09
CA THR A 315 14.44 -20.55 19.48
C THR A 315 14.09 -19.12 19.92
N TYR A 316 14.37 -18.14 19.08
CA TYR A 316 14.11 -16.72 19.37
C TYR A 316 12.62 -16.47 19.60
N PHE A 317 11.74 -16.94 18.70
CA PHE A 317 10.31 -16.72 18.85
C PHE A 317 9.67 -17.59 19.93
N PHE A 318 10.22 -18.77 20.19
CA PHE A 318 9.82 -19.58 21.34
C PHE A 318 10.10 -18.84 22.67
N LEU A 319 11.30 -18.34 22.87
CA LEU A 319 11.66 -17.55 24.06
C LEU A 319 10.81 -16.29 24.20
N ARG A 320 10.55 -15.58 23.09
CA ARG A 320 9.65 -14.42 23.08
C ARG A 320 8.21 -14.78 23.42
N ALA A 321 7.74 -15.96 23.00
CA ALA A 321 6.40 -16.45 23.35
C ALA A 321 6.26 -16.71 24.85
N LEU A 322 7.27 -17.31 25.49
CA LEU A 322 7.30 -17.48 26.95
C LEU A 322 7.24 -16.15 27.71
N LEU A 323 7.77 -15.08 27.13
CA LEU A 323 7.76 -13.74 27.72
C LEU A 323 6.57 -12.88 27.30
N GLY A 324 5.60 -13.43 26.55
CA GLY A 324 4.44 -12.68 26.03
C GLY A 324 4.80 -11.56 25.05
N LYS A 325 5.98 -11.61 24.39
CA LYS A 325 6.54 -10.54 23.57
C LYS A 325 6.30 -10.70 22.05
N ASN A 326 5.65 -11.76 21.60
CA ASN A 326 5.29 -11.96 20.20
C ASN A 326 3.98 -11.19 19.91
N LYS A 327 4.08 -9.86 19.79
CA LYS A 327 2.98 -9.03 19.31
C LYS A 327 3.16 -8.83 17.81
N GLU A 328 2.15 -9.21 17.02
CA GLU A 328 2.09 -8.81 15.63
C GLU A 328 1.95 -7.28 15.58
N GLN A 329 2.84 -6.62 14.85
CA GLN A 329 2.55 -5.28 14.36
C GLN A 329 1.59 -5.49 13.19
N LEU A 330 0.33 -5.17 13.43
CA LEU A 330 -0.74 -5.14 12.44
C LEU A 330 -0.50 -4.00 11.45
#